data_27a41698aa3debf8aca11050ea635a38
#
_entry.id   27a41698aa3debf8aca11050ea635a38
#
_cell.length_a   1.000
_cell.length_b   1.000
_cell.length_c   1.000
_cell.angle_alpha   90.00
_cell.angle_beta   90.00
_cell.angle_gamma   90.00
#
_symmetry.space_group_name_H-M   'P 1'
#
loop_
_entity.id
_entity.type
_entity.pdbx_description
1 polymer ?
#
loop_
_entity_poly.entity_id
_entity_poly.type
_entity_poly.pdbx_seq_one_letter_code
_entity_poly.pdbx_strand_id
1 'polypeptide(L)'
;MKAPVRTVLAAALAIAAAPVAAQTYSQTVFFGDSLTDSGHFRPALVSQAGPSAAILGKFTTNPGLVWSEYLADFYGDEAFSANQGGDNYAVGGARVGTDTTGALGPIPSLATQVGNYLASTGGRADPNALYTVWGGANDLFAVTGGAPAAPTIGAAVTSQIGIVGALQGAGARYILVPTVPDLGRTPGFIAQGPLAQAQGTQLSTAYNDALFGGLAASGLRVIPLDTFHLLQEITDNPAPYGFTNVTGTACQPQITAQSLTCNPGTYVSPDAADTYAFADGVHPSSKAHNILADYAISVLEAPRMVALMPYTQEISGLARTERVAAQVEGRPDSEGMRAWADVRGDYQKFDEDAGLMVDAEGIGPALTAGIDWRSGNLVYGGFLGYGSQTMDFGRRFGEFSHEDTSLGAYLGWRGERAWVTGQVGYNWSNYDLDRKVQLGAVTREHSASADGTSLVVAVEGGYAFEHGTLRHGPVASLVSQRIDIDELAENDPTLSTSMAFPEQNHDSLVGSLGWQVEIEASEAFRPYARVSWEHEFEDEEGEAFARLQSLPSAAPFAVPGLEIDGDHGSVLLGARAGLFGLEADFGISGAFAREGTDNLSAFLSLGKAF
;
A
#
# COMPACT_ATOMS: atom_id res chain seq x y z
N MET A 1 2.03 -30.39 48.57
CA MET A 1 2.93 -30.19 47.44
C MET A 1 2.28 -30.73 46.18
N LYS A 2 1.56 -29.92 45.44
CA LYS A 2 1.07 -30.16 44.08
C LYS A 2 0.73 -28.81 43.43
N ALA A 3 1.73 -28.13 42.90
CA ALA A 3 1.65 -27.14 41.84
C ALA A 3 3.08 -26.89 41.35
N PRO A 4 3.44 -27.33 40.16
CA PRO A 4 3.87 -26.43 39.12
C PRO A 4 3.76 -27.05 37.72
N VAL A 5 2.61 -27.60 37.30
CA VAL A 5 2.48 -28.14 35.94
C VAL A 5 1.73 -27.18 35.02
N ARG A 6 0.92 -26.28 35.58
CA ARG A 6 0.13 -25.34 34.78
C ARG A 6 0.91 -24.10 34.29
N THR A 7 1.97 -23.72 35.00
CA THR A 7 2.82 -22.57 34.62
C THR A 7 3.83 -22.90 33.50
N VAL A 8 4.18 -24.16 33.32
CA VAL A 8 5.12 -24.58 32.28
C VAL A 8 4.42 -24.72 30.91
N LEU A 9 3.12 -25.06 30.89
CA LEU A 9 2.35 -25.15 29.63
C LEU A 9 2.02 -23.75 29.04
N ALA A 10 1.81 -22.75 29.90
CA ALA A 10 1.57 -21.37 29.46
C ALA A 10 2.85 -20.70 28.91
N ALA A 11 4.03 -21.05 29.48
CA ALA A 11 5.32 -20.54 28.97
C ALA A 11 5.79 -21.25 27.69
N ALA A 12 5.36 -22.48 27.43
CA ALA A 12 5.71 -23.21 26.21
C ALA A 12 4.85 -22.84 24.99
N LEU A 13 3.64 -22.31 25.21
CA LEU A 13 2.78 -21.76 24.15
C LEU A 13 3.17 -20.32 23.73
N ALA A 14 3.85 -19.58 24.60
CA ALA A 14 4.32 -18.22 24.33
C ALA A 14 5.63 -18.16 23.50
N ILE A 15 6.30 -19.29 23.27
CA ILE A 15 7.57 -19.35 22.50
C ILE A 15 7.34 -19.77 21.03
N ALA A 16 6.11 -20.15 20.64
CA ALA A 16 5.82 -20.68 19.30
C ALA A 16 5.18 -19.68 18.32
N ALA A 17 4.95 -18.44 18.74
CA ALA A 17 4.49 -17.37 17.88
C ALA A 17 5.50 -16.21 17.95
N ALA A 18 6.63 -16.35 17.27
CA ALA A 18 7.26 -15.16 16.75
C ALA A 18 6.36 -14.69 15.60
N PRO A 19 5.85 -13.45 15.59
CA PRO A 19 5.16 -12.93 14.43
C PRO A 19 6.16 -13.02 13.26
N VAL A 20 5.79 -13.76 12.22
CA VAL A 20 6.39 -13.60 10.91
C VAL A 20 5.78 -12.27 10.45
N ALA A 21 6.55 -11.20 10.41
CA ALA A 21 6.12 -9.96 9.81
C ALA A 21 5.49 -10.29 8.45
N ALA A 22 4.28 -9.84 8.21
CA ALA A 22 3.58 -10.09 6.96
C ALA A 22 4.37 -9.39 5.84
N GLN A 23 5.09 -10.18 5.04
CA GLN A 23 5.89 -9.67 3.94
C GLN A 23 4.93 -9.40 2.78
N THR A 24 4.81 -8.15 2.33
CA THR A 24 3.91 -7.72 1.24
C THR A 24 3.98 -8.62 0.02
N TYR A 25 5.19 -9.02 -0.36
CA TYR A 25 5.43 -10.00 -1.40
C TYR A 25 6.29 -11.12 -0.82
N SER A 26 5.91 -12.37 -1.11
CA SER A 26 6.66 -13.54 -0.63
C SER A 26 8.09 -13.61 -1.15
N GLN A 27 8.33 -13.03 -2.33
CA GLN A 27 9.64 -12.90 -2.99
C GLN A 27 9.55 -11.92 -4.16
N THR A 28 10.72 -11.50 -4.68
CA THR A 28 10.84 -10.70 -5.90
C THR A 28 11.56 -11.50 -6.99
N VAL A 29 10.98 -11.60 -8.19
CA VAL A 29 11.56 -12.35 -9.32
C VAL A 29 11.72 -11.43 -10.52
N PHE A 30 12.93 -11.36 -11.07
CA PHE A 30 13.27 -10.39 -12.09
C PHE A 30 13.61 -11.05 -13.43
N PHE A 31 12.95 -10.60 -14.52
CA PHE A 31 13.27 -10.95 -15.90
C PHE A 31 13.55 -9.67 -16.69
N GLY A 32 14.64 -9.67 -17.44
CA GLY A 32 15.00 -8.45 -18.16
C GLY A 32 16.32 -8.51 -18.89
N ASP A 33 16.79 -7.31 -19.20
CA ASP A 33 18.05 -7.06 -19.87
C ASP A 33 19.07 -6.37 -18.95
N SER A 34 19.99 -5.59 -19.53
CA SER A 34 21.04 -4.89 -18.79
C SER A 34 20.55 -3.90 -17.74
N LEU A 35 19.33 -3.35 -17.89
CA LEU A 35 18.76 -2.43 -16.91
C LEU A 35 18.43 -3.13 -15.58
N THR A 36 18.16 -4.44 -15.63
CA THR A 36 17.73 -5.25 -14.49
C THR A 36 18.81 -6.22 -13.98
N ASP A 37 19.86 -6.50 -14.81
CA ASP A 37 20.92 -7.46 -14.53
C ASP A 37 21.77 -7.05 -13.31
N SER A 38 21.69 -7.81 -12.21
CA SER A 38 22.43 -7.60 -10.96
C SER A 38 23.83 -8.24 -10.92
N GLY A 39 24.30 -8.73 -12.07
CA GLY A 39 25.68 -9.24 -12.19
C GLY A 39 25.81 -10.62 -12.82
N HIS A 40 24.97 -10.96 -13.78
CA HIS A 40 25.03 -12.23 -14.53
C HIS A 40 26.43 -12.53 -15.08
N PHE A 41 27.13 -11.53 -15.62
CA PHE A 41 28.45 -11.70 -16.20
C PHE A 41 29.61 -11.60 -15.19
N ARG A 42 29.36 -11.32 -13.91
CA ARG A 42 30.42 -11.19 -12.89
C ARG A 42 31.31 -12.44 -12.76
N PRO A 43 30.77 -13.68 -12.74
CA PRO A 43 31.62 -14.88 -12.70
C PRO A 43 32.58 -14.98 -13.91
N ALA A 44 32.12 -14.63 -15.09
CA ALA A 44 32.96 -14.63 -16.31
C ALA A 44 34.06 -13.55 -16.24
N LEU A 45 33.72 -12.35 -15.77
CA LEU A 45 34.70 -11.26 -15.56
C LEU A 45 35.76 -11.63 -14.53
N VAL A 46 35.37 -12.22 -13.39
CA VAL A 46 36.29 -12.67 -12.36
C VAL A 46 37.19 -13.78 -12.89
N SER A 47 36.66 -14.71 -13.70
CA SER A 47 37.46 -15.77 -14.34
C SER A 47 38.50 -15.22 -15.32
N GLN A 48 38.17 -14.15 -16.06
CA GLN A 48 39.06 -13.55 -17.07
C GLN A 48 40.06 -12.53 -16.49
N ALA A 49 39.62 -11.70 -15.54
CA ALA A 49 40.40 -10.57 -15.02
C ALA A 49 40.87 -10.74 -13.55
N GLY A 50 40.51 -11.84 -12.91
CA GLY A 50 40.85 -12.14 -11.52
C GLY A 50 39.90 -11.52 -10.48
N PRO A 51 40.16 -11.75 -9.18
CA PRO A 51 39.25 -11.38 -8.08
C PRO A 51 38.92 -9.89 -7.98
N SER A 52 39.79 -9.00 -8.47
CA SER A 52 39.51 -7.55 -8.50
C SER A 52 38.31 -7.17 -9.37
N ALA A 53 37.92 -8.03 -10.32
CA ALA A 53 36.74 -7.83 -11.15
C ALA A 53 35.40 -8.13 -10.41
N ALA A 54 35.44 -8.60 -9.16
CA ALA A 54 34.24 -8.88 -8.38
C ALA A 54 33.38 -7.64 -8.10
N ILE A 55 33.96 -6.44 -8.15
CA ILE A 55 33.22 -5.19 -8.01
C ILE A 55 32.47 -4.79 -9.30
N LEU A 56 32.72 -5.45 -10.42
CA LEU A 56 32.17 -5.18 -11.75
C LEU A 56 30.99 -6.11 -12.06
N GLY A 57 30.42 -5.96 -13.25
CA GLY A 57 29.46 -6.92 -13.78
C GLY A 57 28.01 -6.46 -13.75
N LYS A 58 27.75 -5.23 -13.35
CA LYS A 58 26.43 -4.57 -13.47
C LYS A 58 26.52 -3.46 -14.50
N PHE A 59 25.41 -3.18 -15.16
CA PHE A 59 25.35 -2.16 -16.21
C PHE A 59 25.02 -0.77 -15.61
N THR A 60 25.91 -0.31 -14.75
CA THR A 60 25.79 0.94 -14.01
C THR A 60 27.19 1.47 -13.61
N THR A 61 27.26 2.46 -12.74
CA THR A 61 28.49 2.92 -12.07
C THR A 61 28.86 1.95 -10.95
N ASN A 62 29.60 0.85 -11.29
CA ASN A 62 30.01 -0.17 -10.33
C ASN A 62 30.92 0.41 -9.22
N PRO A 63 30.83 -0.10 -7.97
CA PRO A 63 30.05 -1.26 -7.51
C PRO A 63 28.61 -0.94 -7.14
N GLY A 64 28.07 0.25 -7.49
CA GLY A 64 26.72 0.66 -7.15
C GLY A 64 25.65 -0.36 -7.58
N LEU A 65 24.45 -0.23 -7.01
CA LEU A 65 23.35 -1.15 -7.25
C LEU A 65 22.56 -0.76 -8.49
N VAL A 66 21.82 -1.70 -9.07
CA VAL A 66 20.78 -1.48 -10.07
C VAL A 66 19.41 -1.46 -9.40
N TRP A 67 18.38 -0.95 -10.08
CA TRP A 67 17.05 -0.72 -9.52
C TRP A 67 16.39 -1.99 -8.94
N SER A 68 16.65 -3.15 -9.54
CA SER A 68 16.14 -4.44 -9.06
C SER A 68 16.68 -4.81 -7.67
N GLU A 69 17.95 -4.46 -7.39
CA GLU A 69 18.56 -4.68 -6.08
C GLU A 69 17.96 -3.73 -5.03
N TYR A 70 17.77 -2.43 -5.36
CA TYR A 70 17.13 -1.48 -4.47
C TYR A 70 15.66 -1.83 -4.19
N LEU A 71 14.93 -2.31 -5.20
CA LEU A 71 13.53 -2.71 -5.05
C LEU A 71 13.38 -3.96 -4.18
N ALA A 72 14.23 -4.97 -4.39
CA ALA A 72 14.24 -6.19 -3.59
C ALA A 72 14.56 -5.88 -2.12
N ASP A 73 15.61 -5.07 -1.87
CA ASP A 73 16.02 -4.66 -0.52
C ASP A 73 14.88 -3.93 0.23
N PHE A 74 14.10 -3.09 -0.47
CA PHE A 74 12.94 -2.42 0.11
C PHE A 74 11.89 -3.41 0.64
N TYR A 75 11.67 -4.53 -0.06
CA TYR A 75 10.73 -5.59 0.36
C TYR A 75 11.39 -6.69 1.21
N GLY A 76 12.61 -6.46 1.71
CA GLY A 76 13.30 -7.40 2.57
C GLY A 76 13.84 -8.64 1.86
N ASP A 77 14.03 -8.57 0.53
CA ASP A 77 14.51 -9.64 -0.33
C ASP A 77 15.83 -9.26 -1.03
N GLU A 78 16.45 -10.20 -1.74
CA GLU A 78 17.71 -10.01 -2.45
C GLU A 78 17.59 -10.36 -3.94
N ALA A 79 18.07 -9.47 -4.82
CA ALA A 79 18.03 -9.67 -6.27
C ALA A 79 19.36 -10.27 -6.81
N PHE A 80 19.90 -11.32 -6.20
CA PHE A 80 21.08 -11.98 -6.77
C PHE A 80 20.77 -12.63 -8.12
N SER A 81 21.76 -12.60 -9.03
CA SER A 81 21.60 -13.23 -10.34
C SER A 81 21.33 -14.73 -10.23
N ALA A 82 20.41 -15.25 -11.04
CA ALA A 82 20.00 -16.66 -11.03
C ALA A 82 21.15 -17.64 -11.25
N ASN A 83 22.17 -17.27 -12.06
CA ASN A 83 23.37 -18.10 -12.22
C ASN A 83 24.31 -18.06 -11.01
N GLN A 84 23.97 -17.30 -9.96
CA GLN A 84 24.67 -17.22 -8.68
C GLN A 84 23.76 -17.65 -7.52
N GLY A 85 22.60 -18.26 -7.83
CA GLY A 85 21.69 -18.87 -6.86
C GLY A 85 20.57 -17.95 -6.35
N GLY A 86 20.32 -16.81 -7.01
CA GLY A 86 19.18 -15.90 -6.70
C GLY A 86 18.07 -15.97 -7.74
N ASP A 87 17.14 -15.02 -7.65
CA ASP A 87 15.91 -14.96 -8.45
C ASP A 87 15.91 -13.85 -9.51
N ASN A 88 17.06 -13.23 -9.77
CA ASN A 88 17.23 -12.30 -10.87
C ASN A 88 17.76 -13.03 -12.12
N TYR A 89 16.84 -13.33 -13.06
CA TYR A 89 17.11 -14.02 -14.33
C TYR A 89 17.56 -13.07 -15.44
N ALA A 90 17.56 -11.75 -15.21
CA ALA A 90 17.91 -10.74 -16.20
C ALA A 90 19.36 -10.90 -16.69
N VAL A 91 19.58 -10.67 -17.98
CA VAL A 91 20.91 -10.79 -18.62
C VAL A 91 21.14 -9.61 -19.56
N GLY A 92 22.24 -8.92 -19.38
CA GLY A 92 22.63 -7.79 -20.22
C GLY A 92 22.66 -8.13 -21.71
N GLY A 93 21.99 -7.29 -22.53
CA GLY A 93 21.87 -7.50 -23.97
C GLY A 93 20.70 -8.41 -24.39
N ALA A 94 19.90 -8.92 -23.44
CA ALA A 94 18.78 -9.81 -23.74
C ALA A 94 17.72 -9.10 -24.60
N ARG A 95 17.28 -9.78 -25.66
CA ARG A 95 16.10 -9.42 -26.44
C ARG A 95 14.88 -10.15 -25.88
N VAL A 96 13.70 -9.70 -26.25
CA VAL A 96 12.48 -10.27 -25.65
C VAL A 96 12.27 -11.74 -26.05
N GLY A 97 12.29 -12.04 -27.35
CA GLY A 97 11.96 -13.38 -27.87
C GLY A 97 13.09 -14.09 -28.60
N THR A 98 14.33 -13.57 -28.59
CA THR A 98 15.42 -14.11 -29.40
C THR A 98 16.69 -14.26 -28.57
N ASP A 99 17.15 -15.50 -28.38
CA ASP A 99 18.41 -15.78 -27.75
C ASP A 99 19.58 -15.29 -28.62
N THR A 100 20.61 -14.74 -27.98
CA THR A 100 21.82 -14.26 -28.64
C THR A 100 23.06 -14.77 -27.89
N THR A 101 24.25 -14.43 -28.41
CA THR A 101 25.51 -14.75 -27.74
C THR A 101 26.43 -13.55 -27.79
N GLY A 102 26.96 -13.15 -26.64
CA GLY A 102 27.94 -12.07 -26.50
C GLY A 102 29.36 -12.60 -26.26
N ALA A 103 30.29 -11.66 -26.08
CA ALA A 103 31.69 -12.00 -25.80
C ALA A 103 31.91 -12.74 -24.47
N LEU A 104 30.98 -12.59 -23.51
CA LEU A 104 31.05 -13.22 -22.19
C LEU A 104 30.18 -14.48 -22.06
N GLY A 105 29.52 -14.90 -23.13
CA GLY A 105 28.72 -16.12 -23.15
C GLY A 105 27.33 -15.96 -23.75
N PRO A 106 26.46 -16.97 -23.56
CA PRO A 106 25.07 -16.92 -24.00
C PRO A 106 24.29 -15.78 -23.34
N ILE A 107 23.36 -15.22 -24.11
CA ILE A 107 22.43 -14.18 -23.68
C ILE A 107 21.00 -14.72 -23.92
N PRO A 108 20.40 -15.40 -22.94
CA PRO A 108 19.03 -15.89 -23.05
C PRO A 108 18.04 -14.72 -23.16
N SER A 109 17.07 -14.86 -24.06
CA SER A 109 15.95 -13.94 -24.20
C SER A 109 15.06 -13.95 -22.94
N LEU A 110 14.22 -12.92 -22.77
CA LEU A 110 13.25 -12.91 -21.68
C LEU A 110 12.34 -14.15 -21.72
N ALA A 111 11.96 -14.61 -22.93
CA ALA A 111 11.19 -15.85 -23.08
C ALA A 111 11.92 -17.07 -22.53
N THR A 112 13.24 -17.18 -22.79
CA THR A 112 14.07 -18.26 -22.25
C THR A 112 14.29 -18.10 -20.73
N GLN A 113 14.47 -16.87 -20.23
CA GLN A 113 14.58 -16.60 -18.78
C GLN A 113 13.33 -17.09 -18.02
N VAL A 114 12.11 -16.69 -18.47
CA VAL A 114 10.84 -17.13 -17.89
C VAL A 114 10.63 -18.64 -18.06
N GLY A 115 11.01 -19.21 -19.21
CA GLY A 115 10.99 -20.66 -19.42
C GLY A 115 11.86 -21.42 -18.43
N ASN A 116 13.07 -20.91 -18.12
CA ASN A 116 13.97 -21.49 -17.12
C ASN A 116 13.40 -21.40 -15.69
N TYR A 117 12.82 -20.24 -15.34
CA TYR A 117 12.12 -20.06 -14.05
C TYR A 117 10.96 -21.06 -13.90
N LEU A 118 10.04 -21.11 -14.87
CA LEU A 118 8.92 -22.03 -14.81
C LEU A 118 9.35 -23.49 -14.80
N ALA A 119 10.44 -23.83 -15.49
CA ALA A 119 10.99 -25.19 -15.42
C ALA A 119 11.54 -25.52 -14.02
N SER A 120 12.18 -24.56 -13.34
CA SER A 120 12.72 -24.73 -11.97
C SER A 120 11.61 -24.85 -10.91
N THR A 121 10.46 -24.21 -11.13
CA THR A 121 9.30 -24.22 -10.21
C THR A 121 8.23 -25.26 -10.56
N GLY A 122 8.50 -26.17 -11.50
CA GLY A 122 7.56 -27.20 -11.93
C GLY A 122 6.35 -26.65 -12.67
N GLY A 123 6.50 -25.51 -13.35
CA GLY A 123 5.45 -24.87 -14.15
C GLY A 123 4.49 -23.99 -13.33
N ARG A 124 4.83 -23.63 -12.09
CA ARG A 124 4.01 -22.82 -11.21
C ARG A 124 4.73 -21.53 -10.83
N ALA A 125 4.00 -20.44 -10.81
CA ALA A 125 4.43 -19.17 -10.24
C ALA A 125 3.76 -18.99 -8.86
N ASP A 126 4.48 -18.38 -7.92
CA ASP A 126 3.92 -18.02 -6.62
C ASP A 126 2.93 -16.85 -6.81
N PRO A 127 1.66 -16.96 -6.42
CA PRO A 127 0.69 -15.89 -6.58
C PRO A 127 0.98 -14.66 -5.73
N ASN A 128 1.78 -14.80 -4.68
CA ASN A 128 2.11 -13.71 -3.74
C ASN A 128 3.47 -13.07 -4.04
N ALA A 129 4.20 -13.53 -5.08
CA ALA A 129 5.46 -12.92 -5.48
C ALA A 129 5.25 -11.69 -6.39
N LEU A 130 6.20 -10.76 -6.35
CA LEU A 130 6.32 -9.67 -7.31
C LEU A 130 7.23 -10.12 -8.46
N TYR A 131 6.69 -10.17 -9.67
CA TYR A 131 7.43 -10.46 -10.89
C TYR A 131 7.72 -9.18 -11.65
N THR A 132 8.90 -9.08 -12.28
CA THR A 132 9.19 -7.96 -13.18
C THR A 132 9.55 -8.48 -14.56
N VAL A 133 9.00 -7.85 -15.61
CA VAL A 133 9.26 -8.22 -17.01
C VAL A 133 9.62 -6.95 -17.78
N TRP A 134 10.91 -6.67 -17.90
CA TRP A 134 11.40 -5.45 -18.55
C TRP A 134 12.35 -5.75 -19.71
N GLY A 135 11.90 -5.51 -20.94
CA GLY A 135 12.69 -5.71 -22.15
C GLY A 135 12.20 -4.83 -23.29
N GLY A 136 12.81 -5.01 -24.46
CA GLY A 136 12.46 -4.30 -25.69
C GLY A 136 13.57 -3.36 -26.17
N ALA A 137 14.34 -2.75 -25.28
CA ALA A 137 15.41 -1.83 -25.68
C ALA A 137 16.42 -2.47 -26.64
N ASN A 138 16.84 -3.72 -26.41
CA ASN A 138 17.76 -4.45 -27.28
C ASN A 138 17.14 -4.84 -28.65
N ASP A 139 15.81 -4.99 -28.72
CA ASP A 139 15.09 -5.15 -29.99
C ASP A 139 15.09 -3.84 -30.78
N LEU A 140 14.94 -2.69 -30.10
CA LEU A 140 15.03 -1.37 -30.71
C LEU A 140 16.47 -1.06 -31.17
N PHE A 141 17.50 -1.48 -30.43
CA PHE A 141 18.90 -1.38 -30.87
C PHE A 141 19.14 -2.25 -32.11
N ALA A 142 18.51 -3.41 -32.26
CA ALA A 142 18.59 -4.19 -33.49
C ALA A 142 17.97 -3.43 -34.67
N VAL A 143 16.90 -2.67 -34.47
CA VAL A 143 16.31 -1.80 -35.50
C VAL A 143 17.27 -0.70 -35.90
N THR A 144 17.89 0.01 -34.97
CA THR A 144 18.89 1.05 -35.29
C THR A 144 20.15 0.46 -35.91
N GLY A 145 20.44 -0.83 -35.69
CA GLY A 145 21.47 -1.62 -36.32
C GLY A 145 21.12 -2.13 -37.75
N GLY A 146 19.91 -1.80 -38.25
CA GLY A 146 19.48 -2.12 -39.63
C GLY A 146 18.41 -3.20 -39.74
N ALA A 147 17.90 -3.77 -38.65
CA ALA A 147 16.75 -4.67 -38.70
C ALA A 147 15.47 -3.92 -39.09
N PRO A 148 14.51 -4.54 -39.80
CA PRO A 148 13.26 -3.88 -40.19
C PRO A 148 12.40 -3.58 -38.96
N ALA A 149 11.99 -2.30 -38.77
CA ALA A 149 11.36 -1.82 -37.55
C ALA A 149 10.05 -2.56 -37.20
N ALA A 150 9.06 -2.54 -38.10
CA ALA A 150 7.74 -3.10 -37.81
C ALA A 150 7.75 -4.61 -37.47
N PRO A 151 8.44 -5.48 -38.25
CA PRO A 151 8.53 -6.90 -37.86
C PRO A 151 9.28 -7.14 -36.55
N THR A 152 10.36 -6.37 -36.29
CA THR A 152 11.16 -6.54 -35.05
C THR A 152 10.37 -6.14 -33.84
N ILE A 153 9.73 -4.96 -33.83
CA ILE A 153 8.88 -4.48 -32.74
C ILE A 153 7.69 -5.43 -32.54
N GLY A 154 6.99 -5.80 -33.65
CA GLY A 154 5.83 -6.70 -33.55
C GLY A 154 6.16 -8.06 -32.98
N ALA A 155 7.31 -8.65 -33.34
CA ALA A 155 7.76 -9.92 -32.78
C ALA A 155 8.11 -9.79 -31.27
N ALA A 156 8.83 -8.73 -30.89
CA ALA A 156 9.21 -8.50 -29.50
C ALA A 156 7.97 -8.26 -28.60
N VAL A 157 7.04 -7.40 -29.03
CA VAL A 157 5.79 -7.13 -28.33
C VAL A 157 4.95 -8.40 -28.21
N THR A 158 4.78 -9.18 -29.28
CA THR A 158 4.05 -10.47 -29.24
C THR A 158 4.69 -11.44 -28.23
N SER A 159 6.02 -11.51 -28.22
CA SER A 159 6.74 -12.35 -27.24
C SER A 159 6.55 -11.86 -25.81
N GLN A 160 6.58 -10.55 -25.55
CA GLN A 160 6.43 -10.01 -24.21
C GLN A 160 5.00 -10.22 -23.66
N ILE A 161 3.98 -10.04 -24.48
CA ILE A 161 2.59 -10.37 -24.15
C ILE A 161 2.47 -11.87 -23.83
N GLY A 162 3.10 -12.74 -24.64
CA GLY A 162 3.14 -14.18 -24.41
C GLY A 162 3.83 -14.57 -23.10
N ILE A 163 4.91 -13.88 -22.72
CA ILE A 163 5.63 -14.05 -21.46
C ILE A 163 4.72 -13.71 -20.27
N VAL A 164 4.06 -12.53 -20.30
CA VAL A 164 3.11 -12.11 -19.26
C VAL A 164 1.96 -13.11 -19.14
N GLY A 165 1.39 -13.53 -20.27
CA GLY A 165 0.32 -14.53 -20.29
C GLY A 165 0.77 -15.89 -19.74
N ALA A 166 2.02 -16.32 -19.99
CA ALA A 166 2.57 -17.55 -19.44
C ALA A 166 2.75 -17.48 -17.91
N LEU A 167 3.25 -16.36 -17.39
CA LEU A 167 3.40 -16.14 -15.95
C LEU A 167 2.03 -16.13 -15.25
N GLN A 168 1.05 -15.39 -15.77
CA GLN A 168 -0.30 -15.37 -15.21
C GLN A 168 -0.97 -16.75 -15.31
N GLY A 169 -0.82 -17.45 -16.43
CA GLY A 169 -1.29 -18.83 -16.59
C GLY A 169 -0.64 -19.83 -15.64
N ALA A 170 0.57 -19.53 -15.15
CA ALA A 170 1.27 -20.32 -14.14
C ALA A 170 0.87 -19.94 -12.69
N GLY A 171 0.15 -18.83 -12.49
CA GLY A 171 -0.33 -18.39 -11.16
C GLY A 171 0.16 -17.02 -10.72
N ALA A 172 1.06 -16.34 -11.44
CA ALA A 172 1.54 -15.01 -11.08
C ALA A 172 0.39 -13.99 -11.10
N ARG A 173 0.24 -13.24 -10.01
CA ARG A 173 -0.80 -12.18 -9.87
C ARG A 173 -0.21 -10.79 -10.10
N TYR A 174 0.95 -10.50 -9.57
CA TYR A 174 1.57 -9.18 -9.53
C TYR A 174 2.78 -9.15 -10.48
N ILE A 175 2.60 -8.55 -11.66
CA ILE A 175 3.64 -8.47 -12.69
C ILE A 175 3.89 -7.00 -13.05
N LEU A 176 5.05 -6.47 -12.64
CA LEU A 176 5.51 -5.13 -12.96
C LEU A 176 6.11 -5.13 -14.38
N VAL A 177 5.61 -4.26 -15.24
CA VAL A 177 6.07 -4.11 -16.63
C VAL A 177 6.44 -2.66 -16.88
N PRO A 178 7.74 -2.30 -16.83
CA PRO A 178 8.18 -0.96 -17.19
C PRO A 178 8.09 -0.70 -18.70
N THR A 179 7.80 0.55 -19.08
CA THR A 179 7.96 1.02 -20.45
C THR A 179 9.44 1.00 -20.87
N VAL A 180 9.75 0.88 -22.15
CA VAL A 180 11.09 1.20 -22.66
C VAL A 180 11.31 2.70 -22.49
N PRO A 181 12.40 3.14 -21.80
CA PRO A 181 12.70 4.55 -21.63
C PRO A 181 12.86 5.29 -22.97
N ASP A 182 12.74 6.61 -22.97
CA ASP A 182 12.97 7.40 -24.18
C ASP A 182 14.45 7.32 -24.62
N LEU A 183 14.74 6.41 -25.55
CA LEU A 183 16.09 6.20 -26.07
C LEU A 183 16.67 7.47 -26.71
N GLY A 184 15.82 8.35 -27.26
CA GLY A 184 16.25 9.63 -27.84
C GLY A 184 16.87 10.59 -26.82
N ARG A 185 16.62 10.38 -25.52
CA ARG A 185 17.17 11.18 -24.41
C ARG A 185 18.50 10.65 -23.87
N THR A 186 18.97 9.50 -24.37
CA THR A 186 20.22 8.90 -23.89
C THR A 186 21.45 9.54 -24.56
N PRO A 187 22.61 9.57 -23.89
CA PRO A 187 23.84 10.17 -24.43
C PRO A 187 24.26 9.60 -25.79
N GLY A 188 24.04 8.29 -26.03
CA GLY A 188 24.37 7.62 -27.26
C GLY A 188 23.56 8.12 -28.44
N PHE A 189 22.28 8.40 -28.29
CA PHE A 189 21.42 8.98 -29.31
C PHE A 189 21.66 10.49 -29.48
N ILE A 190 21.89 11.21 -28.39
CA ILE A 190 22.23 12.64 -28.41
C ILE A 190 23.51 12.88 -29.23
N ALA A 191 24.53 12.06 -29.01
CA ALA A 191 25.81 12.18 -29.72
C ALA A 191 25.70 11.93 -31.25
N GLN A 192 24.68 11.19 -31.69
CA GLN A 192 24.40 10.95 -33.10
C GLN A 192 23.58 12.06 -33.77
N GLY A 193 23.09 13.03 -32.98
CA GLY A 193 22.39 14.22 -33.44
C GLY A 193 20.86 14.13 -33.48
N PRO A 194 20.17 15.22 -33.86
CA PRO A 194 18.71 15.36 -33.67
C PRO A 194 17.86 14.32 -34.39
N LEU A 195 18.31 13.81 -35.55
CA LEU A 195 17.58 12.77 -36.30
C LEU A 195 17.59 11.43 -35.54
N ALA A 196 18.73 11.07 -34.96
CA ALA A 196 18.84 9.86 -34.16
C ALA A 196 18.02 9.98 -32.86
N GLN A 197 18.04 11.15 -32.21
CA GLN A 197 17.20 11.41 -31.04
C GLN A 197 15.70 11.22 -31.34
N ALA A 198 15.21 11.88 -32.41
CA ALA A 198 13.82 11.74 -32.86
C ALA A 198 13.46 10.28 -33.19
N GLN A 199 14.38 9.54 -33.84
CA GLN A 199 14.19 8.13 -34.12
C GLN A 199 14.12 7.29 -32.84
N GLY A 200 15.01 7.52 -31.87
CA GLY A 200 15.00 6.83 -30.57
C GLY A 200 13.68 7.01 -29.85
N THR A 201 13.22 8.26 -29.71
CA THR A 201 11.92 8.58 -29.10
C THR A 201 10.76 7.90 -29.83
N GLN A 202 10.72 7.96 -31.16
CA GLN A 202 9.67 7.34 -31.98
C GLN A 202 9.63 5.81 -31.81
N LEU A 203 10.78 5.15 -31.77
CA LEU A 203 10.87 3.70 -31.59
C LEU A 203 10.38 3.28 -30.18
N SER A 204 10.80 3.99 -29.13
CA SER A 204 10.34 3.73 -27.77
C SER A 204 8.83 3.93 -27.64
N THR A 205 8.28 5.04 -28.17
CA THR A 205 6.84 5.30 -28.19
C THR A 205 6.08 4.18 -28.90
N ALA A 206 6.51 3.81 -30.11
CA ALA A 206 5.84 2.77 -30.91
C ALA A 206 5.86 1.40 -30.21
N TYR A 207 6.94 1.07 -29.50
CA TYR A 207 7.03 -0.16 -28.73
C TYR A 207 6.07 -0.13 -27.53
N ASN A 208 6.10 0.94 -26.73
CA ASN A 208 5.30 1.10 -25.52
C ASN A 208 3.80 1.09 -25.83
N ASP A 209 3.37 1.85 -26.83
CA ASP A 209 1.96 1.88 -27.26
C ASP A 209 1.48 0.50 -27.73
N ALA A 210 2.29 -0.21 -28.53
CA ALA A 210 1.95 -1.54 -28.99
C ALA A 210 1.90 -2.56 -27.84
N LEU A 211 2.82 -2.47 -26.86
CA LEU A 211 2.88 -3.37 -25.72
C LEU A 211 1.67 -3.20 -24.82
N PHE A 212 1.44 -1.99 -24.30
CA PHE A 212 0.36 -1.75 -23.34
C PHE A 212 -1.02 -1.87 -23.98
N GLY A 213 -1.19 -1.40 -25.22
CA GLY A 213 -2.40 -1.65 -25.99
C GLY A 213 -2.66 -3.15 -26.22
N GLY A 214 -1.61 -3.92 -26.50
CA GLY A 214 -1.69 -5.38 -26.69
C GLY A 214 -1.98 -6.15 -25.41
N LEU A 215 -1.38 -5.76 -24.28
CA LEU A 215 -1.67 -6.34 -22.95
C LEU A 215 -3.13 -6.10 -22.57
N ALA A 216 -3.60 -4.84 -22.68
CA ALA A 216 -4.99 -4.48 -22.40
C ALA A 216 -5.98 -5.24 -23.32
N ALA A 217 -5.71 -5.31 -24.62
CA ALA A 217 -6.55 -6.05 -25.58
C ALA A 217 -6.58 -7.56 -25.31
N SER A 218 -5.55 -8.09 -24.66
CA SER A 218 -5.46 -9.52 -24.28
C SER A 218 -6.08 -9.81 -22.90
N GLY A 219 -6.59 -8.78 -22.19
CA GLY A 219 -7.12 -8.90 -20.84
C GLY A 219 -6.06 -9.25 -19.78
N LEU A 220 -4.78 -8.98 -20.09
CA LEU A 220 -3.67 -9.23 -19.18
C LEU A 220 -3.45 -8.00 -18.29
N ARG A 221 -3.67 -8.15 -16.98
CA ARG A 221 -3.49 -7.08 -16.00
C ARG A 221 -2.03 -7.08 -15.52
N VAL A 222 -1.36 -5.95 -15.68
CA VAL A 222 0.02 -5.73 -15.23
C VAL A 222 0.12 -4.43 -14.46
N ILE A 223 1.11 -4.31 -13.61
CA ILE A 223 1.49 -3.07 -12.93
C ILE A 223 2.40 -2.29 -13.89
N PRO A 224 1.94 -1.19 -14.50
CA PRO A 224 2.77 -0.42 -15.42
C PRO A 224 3.76 0.45 -14.64
N LEU A 225 4.94 0.70 -15.23
CA LEU A 225 5.91 1.66 -14.71
C LEU A 225 6.36 2.56 -15.88
N ASP A 226 5.98 3.84 -15.83
CA ASP A 226 6.22 4.79 -16.92
C ASP A 226 7.64 5.39 -16.88
N THR A 227 8.62 4.58 -17.19
CA THR A 227 10.02 4.99 -17.24
C THR A 227 10.33 5.89 -18.44
N PHE A 228 9.44 5.90 -19.45
CA PHE A 228 9.58 6.76 -20.62
C PHE A 228 9.43 8.23 -20.25
N HIS A 229 8.33 8.61 -19.59
CA HIS A 229 8.11 9.98 -19.12
C HIS A 229 9.05 10.34 -17.95
N LEU A 230 9.32 9.41 -17.02
CA LEU A 230 10.28 9.68 -15.94
C LEU A 230 11.66 10.09 -16.48
N LEU A 231 12.17 9.41 -17.52
CA LEU A 231 13.45 9.80 -18.11
C LEU A 231 13.39 11.18 -18.79
N GLN A 232 12.30 11.53 -19.45
CA GLN A 232 12.08 12.87 -20.02
C GLN A 232 12.08 13.93 -18.91
N GLU A 233 11.35 13.72 -17.83
CA GLU A 233 11.28 14.63 -16.69
C GLU A 233 12.65 14.86 -16.05
N ILE A 234 13.44 13.80 -15.83
CA ILE A 234 14.80 13.89 -15.29
C ILE A 234 15.73 14.66 -16.24
N THR A 235 15.65 14.38 -17.54
CA THR A 235 16.56 15.02 -18.51
C THR A 235 16.18 16.46 -18.86
N ASP A 236 14.89 16.81 -18.76
CA ASP A 236 14.41 18.18 -18.97
C ASP A 236 14.69 19.09 -17.77
N ASN A 237 14.69 18.56 -16.53
CA ASN A 237 14.99 19.30 -15.31
C ASN A 237 15.84 18.47 -14.32
N PRO A 238 17.14 18.27 -14.57
CA PRO A 238 17.98 17.34 -13.81
C PRO A 238 18.34 17.79 -12.39
N ALA A 239 18.39 19.10 -12.14
CA ALA A 239 18.91 19.66 -10.89
C ALA A 239 18.14 19.20 -9.62
N PRO A 240 16.80 19.14 -9.58
CA PRO A 240 16.06 18.62 -8.44
C PRO A 240 16.45 17.18 -8.09
N TYR A 241 16.73 16.34 -9.09
CA TYR A 241 17.16 14.95 -8.88
C TYR A 241 18.63 14.83 -8.45
N GLY A 242 19.35 15.97 -8.36
CA GLY A 242 20.76 16.04 -7.98
C GLY A 242 21.72 15.65 -9.10
N PHE A 243 21.29 15.75 -10.37
CA PHE A 243 22.18 15.57 -11.53
C PHE A 243 22.66 16.91 -12.05
N THR A 244 23.95 16.95 -12.42
CA THR A 244 24.57 18.07 -13.10
C THR A 244 24.86 17.76 -14.57
N ASN A 245 24.78 16.48 -14.96
CA ASN A 245 25.04 16.04 -16.32
C ASN A 245 24.08 14.88 -16.72
N VAL A 246 23.30 15.12 -17.77
CA VAL A 246 22.34 14.14 -18.35
C VAL A 246 22.63 13.85 -19.83
N THR A 247 23.71 14.40 -20.39
CA THR A 247 24.09 14.24 -21.82
C THR A 247 25.43 13.56 -22.02
N GLY A 248 26.28 13.55 -20.99
CA GLY A 248 27.55 12.82 -20.96
C GLY A 248 27.46 11.56 -20.12
N THR A 249 28.57 10.86 -19.97
CA THR A 249 28.68 9.60 -19.26
C THR A 249 29.61 9.69 -18.08
N ALA A 250 29.26 9.03 -16.96
CA ALA A 250 30.08 9.00 -15.76
C ALA A 250 31.43 8.30 -15.99
N CYS A 251 31.48 7.34 -16.93
CA CYS A 251 32.71 6.63 -17.26
C CYS A 251 33.32 7.06 -18.59
N GLN A 252 34.63 6.87 -18.68
CA GLN A 252 35.41 7.10 -19.89
C GLN A 252 35.65 5.81 -20.68
N PRO A 253 35.84 5.90 -22.02
CA PRO A 253 35.73 7.12 -22.85
C PRO A 253 34.28 7.61 -22.94
N GLN A 254 34.12 8.96 -23.03
CA GLN A 254 32.77 9.55 -23.08
C GLN A 254 31.93 8.90 -24.18
N ILE A 255 30.64 8.63 -23.87
CA ILE A 255 29.62 8.02 -24.75
C ILE A 255 29.87 6.54 -25.07
N THR A 256 31.12 6.14 -25.32
CA THR A 256 31.49 4.78 -25.77
C THR A 256 32.05 3.91 -24.62
N ALA A 257 32.00 4.41 -23.38
CA ALA A 257 32.29 3.61 -22.20
C ALA A 257 31.38 2.37 -22.14
N GLN A 258 31.80 1.36 -21.38
CA GLN A 258 31.02 0.16 -21.13
C GLN A 258 30.63 0.13 -19.64
N SER A 259 29.34 0.28 -19.33
CA SER A 259 28.84 0.30 -17.96
C SER A 259 29.17 -0.98 -17.19
N LEU A 260 29.22 -2.12 -17.85
CA LEU A 260 29.61 -3.41 -17.25
C LEU A 260 30.96 -3.37 -16.51
N THR A 261 31.87 -2.52 -16.97
CA THR A 261 33.23 -2.34 -16.39
C THR A 261 33.48 -0.94 -15.86
N CYS A 262 32.48 -0.07 -15.88
CA CYS A 262 32.50 1.28 -15.32
C CYS A 262 32.74 1.21 -13.80
N ASN A 263 33.76 1.91 -13.30
CA ASN A 263 34.14 1.86 -11.89
C ASN A 263 34.92 3.14 -11.49
N PRO A 264 35.18 3.39 -10.20
CA PRO A 264 35.88 4.59 -9.75
C PRO A 264 37.21 4.90 -10.45
N GLY A 265 37.90 3.89 -10.96
CA GLY A 265 39.16 4.06 -11.74
C GLY A 265 38.92 4.55 -13.17
N THR A 266 37.69 4.53 -13.65
CA THR A 266 37.30 4.96 -15.02
C THR A 266 36.33 6.13 -15.00
N TYR A 267 35.95 6.64 -13.84
CA TYR A 267 35.06 7.83 -13.75
C TYR A 267 35.72 9.09 -14.30
N VAL A 268 34.91 9.96 -14.88
CA VAL A 268 35.37 11.29 -15.39
C VAL A 268 35.73 12.24 -14.25
N SER A 269 35.11 12.07 -13.08
CA SER A 269 35.39 12.79 -11.83
C SER A 269 35.02 11.86 -10.64
N PRO A 270 35.59 12.10 -9.44
CA PRO A 270 35.30 11.25 -8.27
C PRO A 270 33.83 11.17 -7.87
N ASP A 271 33.04 12.21 -8.16
CA ASP A 271 31.61 12.35 -7.89
C ASP A 271 30.71 12.00 -9.09
N ALA A 272 31.27 11.43 -10.16
CA ALA A 272 30.52 11.17 -11.39
C ALA A 272 29.36 10.16 -11.18
N ALA A 273 29.52 9.19 -10.26
CA ALA A 273 28.46 8.24 -9.95
C ALA A 273 27.20 8.91 -9.34
N ASP A 274 27.38 10.06 -8.69
CA ASP A 274 26.32 10.81 -8.00
C ASP A 274 25.79 12.00 -8.79
N THR A 275 26.56 12.47 -9.78
CA THR A 275 26.26 13.71 -10.52
C THR A 275 25.88 13.51 -11.98
N TYR A 276 26.19 12.35 -12.56
CA TYR A 276 25.80 11.98 -13.91
C TYR A 276 24.59 11.02 -13.88
N ALA A 277 23.62 11.25 -14.77
CA ALA A 277 22.47 10.35 -14.88
C ALA A 277 22.82 9.01 -15.57
N PHE A 278 23.87 8.98 -16.40
CA PHE A 278 24.25 7.81 -17.18
C PHE A 278 25.67 7.34 -16.88
N ALA A 279 25.86 6.03 -16.77
CA ALA A 279 27.15 5.38 -16.63
C ALA A 279 27.89 5.31 -17.97
N ASP A 280 27.18 4.95 -19.04
CA ASP A 280 27.63 4.89 -20.45
C ASP A 280 26.60 5.51 -21.40
N GLY A 281 26.69 5.23 -22.69
CA GLY A 281 25.85 5.85 -23.72
C GLY A 281 24.33 5.60 -23.56
N VAL A 282 23.90 4.60 -22.75
CA VAL A 282 22.48 4.22 -22.61
C VAL A 282 22.09 3.79 -21.20
N HIS A 283 23.03 3.32 -20.37
CA HIS A 283 22.73 2.75 -19.07
C HIS A 283 22.77 3.80 -17.97
N PRO A 284 21.81 3.79 -17.03
CA PRO A 284 21.76 4.72 -15.91
C PRO A 284 22.95 4.55 -14.93
N SER A 285 23.32 5.62 -14.23
CA SER A 285 24.18 5.53 -13.05
C SER A 285 23.44 4.85 -11.90
N SER A 286 24.16 4.38 -10.88
CA SER A 286 23.52 3.76 -9.71
C SER A 286 22.55 4.70 -8.98
N LYS A 287 22.85 6.00 -8.94
CA LYS A 287 21.91 7.02 -8.43
C LYS A 287 20.62 7.09 -9.26
N ALA A 288 20.71 7.03 -10.59
CA ALA A 288 19.52 7.01 -11.45
C ALA A 288 18.73 5.69 -11.28
N HIS A 289 19.41 4.58 -11.07
CA HIS A 289 18.74 3.31 -10.69
C HIS A 289 18.03 3.39 -9.34
N ASN A 290 18.59 4.09 -8.34
CA ASN A 290 17.91 4.30 -7.07
C ASN A 290 16.61 5.12 -7.24
N ILE A 291 16.66 6.19 -8.03
CA ILE A 291 15.46 6.99 -8.37
C ILE A 291 14.39 6.12 -9.06
N LEU A 292 14.82 5.22 -9.94
CA LEU A 292 13.91 4.30 -10.62
C LEU A 292 13.26 3.30 -9.63
N ALA A 293 14.01 2.80 -8.65
CA ALA A 293 13.46 1.97 -7.59
C ALA A 293 12.50 2.75 -6.68
N ASP A 294 12.87 3.98 -6.25
CA ASP A 294 11.98 4.87 -5.50
C ASP A 294 10.65 5.10 -6.25
N TYR A 295 10.71 5.26 -7.58
CA TYR A 295 9.53 5.38 -8.43
C TYR A 295 8.70 4.10 -8.43
N ALA A 296 9.32 2.93 -8.62
CA ALA A 296 8.62 1.64 -8.61
C ALA A 296 7.92 1.41 -7.25
N ILE A 297 8.59 1.69 -6.14
CA ILE A 297 8.03 1.63 -4.80
C ILE A 297 6.81 2.54 -4.69
N SER A 298 6.89 3.78 -5.18
CA SER A 298 5.77 4.73 -5.10
C SER A 298 4.52 4.26 -5.87
N VAL A 299 4.70 3.51 -6.98
CA VAL A 299 3.59 2.92 -7.75
C VAL A 299 2.99 1.72 -7.03
N LEU A 300 3.83 0.90 -6.38
CA LEU A 300 3.40 -0.30 -5.68
C LEU A 300 2.70 0.02 -4.35
N GLU A 301 3.13 1.06 -3.63
CA GLU A 301 2.60 1.40 -2.30
C GLU A 301 1.38 2.33 -2.33
N ALA A 302 1.25 3.20 -3.35
CA ALA A 302 0.16 4.18 -3.41
C ALA A 302 -1.25 3.57 -3.33
N PRO A 303 -1.59 2.46 -4.04
CA PRO A 303 -2.93 1.88 -3.93
C PRO A 303 -3.26 1.41 -2.51
N ARG A 304 -2.26 0.95 -1.76
CA ARG A 304 -2.42 0.44 -0.39
C ARG A 304 -2.66 1.57 0.60
N MET A 305 -2.00 2.73 0.41
CA MET A 305 -2.27 3.93 1.20
C MET A 305 -3.73 4.38 1.06
N VAL A 306 -4.27 4.36 -0.15
CA VAL A 306 -5.65 4.76 -0.43
C VAL A 306 -6.65 3.70 0.06
N ALA A 307 -6.28 2.43 0.04
CA ALA A 307 -7.09 1.34 0.59
C ALA A 307 -7.32 1.44 2.11
N LEU A 308 -6.54 2.24 2.86
CA LEU A 308 -6.79 2.50 4.28
C LEU A 308 -7.99 3.42 4.56
N MET A 309 -8.41 4.22 3.59
CA MET A 309 -9.47 5.22 3.78
C MET A 309 -10.78 4.61 4.31
N PRO A 310 -11.36 3.55 3.72
CA PRO A 310 -12.58 2.95 4.22
C PRO A 310 -12.40 2.32 5.62
N TYR A 311 -11.26 1.72 5.94
CA TYR A 311 -11.02 1.14 7.28
C TYR A 311 -10.96 2.21 8.38
N THR A 312 -10.38 3.38 8.11
CA THR A 312 -10.39 4.48 9.08
C THR A 312 -11.79 5.02 9.34
N GLN A 313 -12.62 5.07 8.30
CA GLN A 313 -14.04 5.44 8.42
C GLN A 313 -14.85 4.38 9.17
N GLU A 314 -14.59 3.09 8.94
CA GLU A 314 -15.22 1.97 9.65
C GLU A 314 -14.97 2.07 11.16
N ILE A 315 -13.70 2.21 11.59
CA ILE A 315 -13.32 2.34 13.00
C ILE A 315 -14.02 3.54 13.65
N SER A 316 -14.06 4.69 12.96
CA SER A 316 -14.74 5.90 13.46
C SER A 316 -16.25 5.70 13.59
N GLY A 317 -16.86 4.96 12.64
CA GLY A 317 -18.27 4.58 12.63
C GLY A 317 -18.64 3.63 13.76
N LEU A 318 -17.83 2.58 14.02
CA LEU A 318 -17.99 1.65 15.15
C LEU A 318 -17.95 2.40 16.49
N ALA A 319 -16.97 3.27 16.69
CA ALA A 319 -16.83 4.05 17.90
C ALA A 319 -18.03 5.00 18.12
N ARG A 320 -18.56 5.65 17.06
CA ARG A 320 -19.78 6.47 17.15
C ARG A 320 -20.99 5.62 17.52
N THR A 321 -21.11 4.44 16.90
CA THR A 321 -22.20 3.50 17.16
C THR A 321 -22.26 3.06 18.61
N GLU A 322 -21.12 2.72 19.21
CA GLU A 322 -21.00 2.39 20.66
C GLU A 322 -21.47 3.56 21.54
N ARG A 323 -21.05 4.80 21.22
CA ARG A 323 -21.42 5.98 22.03
C ARG A 323 -22.90 6.33 21.93
N VAL A 324 -23.55 6.10 20.78
CA VAL A 324 -25.00 6.29 20.61
C VAL A 324 -25.77 5.21 21.38
N ALA A 325 -25.36 3.94 21.34
CA ALA A 325 -25.99 2.86 22.10
C ALA A 325 -25.90 3.09 23.63
N ALA A 326 -24.76 3.63 24.11
CA ALA A 326 -24.56 4.01 25.50
C ALA A 326 -25.56 5.06 26.00
N GLN A 327 -26.18 5.87 25.13
CA GLN A 327 -27.22 6.83 25.51
C GLN A 327 -28.52 6.15 25.94
N VAL A 328 -28.82 4.95 25.45
CA VAL A 328 -29.97 4.15 25.89
C VAL A 328 -29.62 3.38 27.15
N GLU A 329 -28.49 2.68 27.16
CA GLU A 329 -28.05 1.89 28.33
C GLU A 329 -27.89 2.75 29.58
N GLY A 330 -27.18 3.88 29.45
CA GLY A 330 -26.87 4.79 30.57
C GLY A 330 -27.97 5.78 30.94
N ARG A 331 -29.11 5.78 30.21
CA ARG A 331 -30.16 6.76 30.42
C ARG A 331 -30.77 6.63 31.82
N PRO A 332 -30.90 7.74 32.58
CA PRO A 332 -31.65 7.76 33.84
C PRO A 332 -33.11 7.38 33.67
N ASP A 333 -33.74 6.99 34.79
CA ASP A 333 -35.16 6.60 34.81
C ASP A 333 -36.15 7.78 34.75
N SER A 334 -35.67 8.99 34.38
CA SER A 334 -36.50 10.16 34.17
C SER A 334 -37.31 10.04 32.87
N GLU A 335 -38.61 10.26 32.96
CA GLU A 335 -39.50 10.38 31.80
C GLU A 335 -39.25 11.69 31.03
N GLY A 336 -39.63 11.75 29.75
CA GLY A 336 -39.61 12.96 28.97
C GLY A 336 -38.33 13.13 28.12
N MET A 337 -38.07 14.36 27.76
CA MET A 337 -37.00 14.75 26.84
C MET A 337 -35.64 14.83 27.56
N ARG A 338 -34.59 14.41 26.84
CA ARG A 338 -33.18 14.64 27.20
C ARG A 338 -32.41 15.14 25.97
N ALA A 339 -31.54 16.12 26.17
CA ALA A 339 -30.51 16.48 25.24
C ALA A 339 -29.15 15.97 25.73
N TRP A 340 -28.29 15.54 24.82
CA TRP A 340 -26.96 15.05 25.13
C TRP A 340 -25.93 15.45 24.07
N ALA A 341 -24.66 15.47 24.46
CA ALA A 341 -23.53 15.66 23.56
C ALA A 341 -22.36 14.78 24.03
N ASP A 342 -21.66 14.23 23.07
CA ASP A 342 -20.49 13.36 23.24
C ASP A 342 -19.31 13.93 22.47
N VAL A 343 -18.16 14.09 23.13
CA VAL A 343 -16.90 14.49 22.51
C VAL A 343 -15.94 13.32 22.63
N ARG A 344 -15.27 12.97 21.53
CA ARG A 344 -14.36 11.84 21.45
C ARG A 344 -13.06 12.25 20.74
N GLY A 345 -11.95 11.64 21.16
CA GLY A 345 -10.68 11.67 20.44
C GLY A 345 -10.29 10.24 20.10
N ASP A 346 -10.08 9.96 18.82
CA ASP A 346 -9.81 8.62 18.29
C ASP A 346 -8.37 8.57 17.79
N TYR A 347 -7.55 7.69 18.36
CA TYR A 347 -6.24 7.31 17.85
C TYR A 347 -6.38 6.04 17.02
N GLN A 348 -5.77 6.02 15.85
CA GLN A 348 -5.71 4.87 14.97
C GLN A 348 -4.27 4.70 14.48
N LYS A 349 -3.80 3.46 14.43
CA LYS A 349 -2.52 3.08 13.86
C LYS A 349 -2.69 1.80 13.05
N PHE A 350 -2.07 1.78 11.88
CA PHE A 350 -1.90 0.60 11.02
C PHE A 350 -0.40 0.41 10.83
N ASP A 351 0.09 -0.81 10.95
CA ASP A 351 1.51 -1.13 10.90
C ASP A 351 1.85 -2.16 9.81
N GLU A 352 3.06 -2.70 9.87
CA GLU A 352 3.54 -3.66 8.88
C GLU A 352 2.73 -4.97 8.87
N ASP A 353 2.10 -5.36 9.99
CA ASP A 353 1.25 -6.55 10.04
C ASP A 353 -0.06 -6.36 9.26
N ALA A 354 -0.49 -5.11 9.02
CA ALA A 354 -1.55 -4.79 8.06
C ALA A 354 -1.11 -4.89 6.60
N GLY A 355 0.14 -5.29 6.37
CA GLY A 355 0.74 -5.36 5.05
C GLY A 355 1.25 -4.02 4.54
N LEU A 356 1.39 -3.00 5.34
CA LEU A 356 2.02 -1.73 4.98
C LEU A 356 3.54 -1.82 5.16
N MET A 357 4.29 -1.19 4.26
CA MET A 357 5.74 -1.04 4.44
C MET A 357 6.12 0.15 5.32
N VAL A 358 5.15 0.99 5.68
CA VAL A 358 5.32 2.17 6.53
C VAL A 358 4.09 2.30 7.40
N ASP A 359 4.28 2.44 8.69
CA ASP A 359 3.20 2.70 9.64
C ASP A 359 2.38 3.92 9.23
N ALA A 360 1.06 3.81 9.35
CA ALA A 360 0.13 4.92 9.24
C ALA A 360 -0.51 5.18 10.60
N GLU A 361 -0.39 6.39 11.13
CA GLU A 361 -0.99 6.70 12.42
C GLU A 361 -1.65 8.09 12.44
N GLY A 362 -2.64 8.24 13.31
CA GLY A 362 -3.30 9.53 13.45
C GLY A 362 -4.23 9.62 14.63
N ILE A 363 -4.59 10.85 14.95
CA ILE A 363 -5.56 11.17 16.00
C ILE A 363 -6.60 12.14 15.45
N GLY A 364 -7.88 11.87 15.71
CA GLY A 364 -8.97 12.70 15.23
C GLY A 364 -10.01 13.02 16.30
N PRO A 365 -10.55 14.24 16.33
CA PRO A 365 -11.69 14.60 17.17
C PRO A 365 -13.02 14.19 16.54
N ALA A 366 -13.97 13.81 17.37
CA ALA A 366 -15.35 13.61 16.96
C ALA A 366 -16.34 14.22 17.97
N LEU A 367 -17.44 14.75 17.46
CA LEU A 367 -18.55 15.30 18.23
C LEU A 367 -19.86 14.64 17.79
N THR A 368 -20.67 14.18 18.72
CA THR A 368 -22.02 13.70 18.44
C THR A 368 -23.00 14.36 19.40
N ALA A 369 -24.09 14.90 18.93
CA ALA A 369 -25.12 15.50 19.77
C ALA A 369 -26.50 14.97 19.39
N GLY A 370 -27.34 14.75 20.37
CA GLY A 370 -28.67 14.20 20.14
C GLY A 370 -29.74 14.64 21.13
N ILE A 371 -30.96 14.31 20.75
CA ILE A 371 -32.15 14.50 21.59
C ILE A 371 -32.93 13.19 21.60
N ASP A 372 -33.33 12.76 22.77
CA ASP A 372 -34.17 11.58 22.95
C ASP A 372 -35.34 11.83 23.88
N TRP A 373 -36.33 10.95 23.78
CA TRP A 373 -37.50 10.89 24.65
C TRP A 373 -37.62 9.52 25.29
N ARG A 374 -37.96 9.48 26.56
CA ARG A 374 -38.32 8.25 27.24
C ARG A 374 -39.83 8.23 27.54
N SER A 375 -40.46 7.11 27.24
CA SER A 375 -41.85 6.80 27.58
C SER A 375 -41.95 5.37 28.09
N GLY A 376 -42.05 5.22 29.41
CA GLY A 376 -41.94 3.92 30.08
C GLY A 376 -40.58 3.27 29.83
N ASN A 377 -40.60 2.09 29.21
CA ASN A 377 -39.37 1.34 28.88
C ASN A 377 -38.79 1.71 27.51
N LEU A 378 -39.44 2.55 26.72
CA LEU A 378 -38.98 2.94 25.40
C LEU A 378 -38.19 4.25 25.45
N VAL A 379 -37.06 4.25 24.74
CA VAL A 379 -36.21 5.43 24.46
C VAL A 379 -36.09 5.56 22.94
N TYR A 380 -36.38 6.72 22.42
CA TYR A 380 -36.21 6.98 20.98
C TYR A 380 -35.66 8.37 20.76
N GLY A 381 -34.77 8.50 19.77
CA GLY A 381 -34.10 9.77 19.53
C GLY A 381 -33.42 9.86 18.19
N GLY A 382 -32.82 11.01 17.95
CA GLY A 382 -31.98 11.27 16.79
C GLY A 382 -30.71 11.99 17.18
N PHE A 383 -29.71 11.91 16.32
CA PHE A 383 -28.41 12.53 16.53
C PHE A 383 -27.83 13.13 15.24
N LEU A 384 -26.95 14.08 15.44
CA LEU A 384 -26.03 14.62 14.45
C LEU A 384 -24.62 14.38 14.94
N GLY A 385 -23.71 14.05 14.03
CA GLY A 385 -22.30 13.85 14.32
C GLY A 385 -21.42 14.60 13.35
N TYR A 386 -20.22 14.91 13.81
CA TYR A 386 -19.08 15.39 12.99
C TYR A 386 -17.83 14.70 13.49
N GLY A 387 -16.97 14.29 12.57
CA GLY A 387 -15.66 13.70 12.86
C GLY A 387 -14.63 14.18 11.86
N SER A 388 -13.37 14.15 12.26
CA SER A 388 -12.24 14.39 11.39
C SER A 388 -11.10 13.48 11.83
N GLN A 389 -10.44 12.82 10.86
CA GLN A 389 -9.31 11.93 11.10
C GLN A 389 -8.24 12.23 10.08
N THR A 390 -6.99 12.40 10.52
CA THR A 390 -5.82 12.50 9.64
C THR A 390 -4.90 11.33 9.93
N MET A 391 -4.42 10.67 8.87
CA MET A 391 -3.49 9.54 8.94
C MET A 391 -2.19 9.96 8.25
N ASP A 392 -1.08 9.92 8.99
CA ASP A 392 0.27 10.29 8.51
C ASP A 392 1.04 9.00 8.16
N PHE A 393 1.54 8.88 6.94
CA PHE A 393 2.41 7.81 6.46
C PHE A 393 3.90 8.17 6.62
N GLY A 394 4.21 9.12 7.49
CA GLY A 394 5.53 9.66 7.67
C GLY A 394 5.99 10.60 6.54
N ARG A 395 7.19 11.17 6.70
CA ARG A 395 7.68 12.26 5.83
C ARG A 395 7.88 11.86 4.38
N ARG A 396 8.01 10.57 4.09
CA ARG A 396 8.34 10.07 2.74
C ARG A 396 7.12 9.80 1.88
N PHE A 397 5.96 9.55 2.48
CA PHE A 397 4.78 9.07 1.75
C PHE A 397 3.59 10.02 1.83
N GLY A 398 3.56 10.93 2.81
CA GLY A 398 2.50 11.93 2.93
C GLY A 398 1.42 11.57 3.92
N GLU A 399 0.20 12.03 3.70
CA GLU A 399 -0.94 11.84 4.60
C GLU A 399 -2.25 11.77 3.83
N PHE A 400 -3.28 11.26 4.46
CA PHE A 400 -4.66 11.53 4.04
C PHE A 400 -5.49 11.95 5.25
N SER A 401 -6.56 12.68 4.97
CA SER A 401 -7.57 13.02 5.97
C SER A 401 -8.97 12.71 5.46
N HIS A 402 -9.88 12.42 6.39
CA HIS A 402 -11.30 12.44 6.10
C HIS A 402 -12.06 13.26 7.12
N GLU A 403 -13.10 13.94 6.67
CA GLU A 403 -14.09 14.61 7.50
C GLU A 403 -15.45 13.98 7.25
N ASP A 404 -16.21 13.67 8.30
CA ASP A 404 -17.55 13.12 8.16
C ASP A 404 -18.60 13.94 8.90
N THR A 405 -19.77 14.05 8.29
CA THR A 405 -21.00 14.56 8.92
C THR A 405 -22.05 13.45 8.91
N SER A 406 -22.63 13.17 10.06
CA SER A 406 -23.59 12.08 10.23
C SER A 406 -24.94 12.56 10.73
N LEU A 407 -26.00 11.91 10.26
CA LEU A 407 -27.38 12.02 10.73
C LEU A 407 -27.90 10.63 11.05
N GLY A 408 -28.50 10.45 12.22
CA GLY A 408 -29.06 9.15 12.57
C GLY A 408 -30.21 9.21 13.55
N ALA A 409 -30.80 8.03 13.76
CA ALA A 409 -31.86 7.81 14.72
C ALA A 409 -31.65 6.48 15.46
N TYR A 410 -32.20 6.40 16.65
CA TYR A 410 -32.16 5.19 17.45
C TYR A 410 -33.47 4.95 18.22
N LEU A 411 -33.72 3.68 18.47
CA LEU A 411 -34.83 3.18 19.28
C LEU A 411 -34.28 2.15 20.25
N GLY A 412 -34.55 2.34 21.53
CA GLY A 412 -34.16 1.42 22.58
C GLY A 412 -35.33 0.97 23.43
N TRP A 413 -35.23 -0.23 23.96
CA TRP A 413 -36.07 -0.72 25.03
C TRP A 413 -35.17 -1.02 26.25
N ARG A 414 -35.56 -0.50 27.43
CA ARG A 414 -34.82 -0.71 28.67
C ARG A 414 -35.79 -1.13 29.75
N GLY A 415 -35.66 -2.39 30.19
CA GLY A 415 -36.30 -2.95 31.37
C GLY A 415 -35.43 -2.83 32.61
N GLU A 416 -35.82 -3.52 33.71
CA GLU A 416 -35.04 -3.51 34.96
C GLU A 416 -33.65 -4.15 34.79
N ARG A 417 -33.55 -5.24 34.02
CA ARG A 417 -32.33 -6.06 33.88
C ARG A 417 -31.82 -6.22 32.47
N ALA A 418 -32.61 -5.92 31.48
CA ALA A 418 -32.24 -6.09 30.07
C ALA A 418 -32.50 -4.81 29.28
N TRP A 419 -31.73 -4.62 28.29
CA TRP A 419 -31.86 -3.51 27.34
C TRP A 419 -31.50 -3.96 25.92
N VAL A 420 -32.04 -3.29 24.94
CA VAL A 420 -31.71 -3.44 23.53
C VAL A 420 -31.84 -2.10 22.82
N THR A 421 -30.92 -1.79 21.94
CA THR A 421 -30.90 -0.58 21.11
C THR A 421 -30.73 -0.98 19.66
N GLY A 422 -31.58 -0.45 18.77
CA GLY A 422 -31.36 -0.45 17.33
C GLY A 422 -31.07 0.97 16.87
N GLN A 423 -30.18 1.14 15.93
CA GLN A 423 -29.84 2.45 15.37
C GLN A 423 -29.55 2.38 13.87
N VAL A 424 -29.76 3.49 13.21
CA VAL A 424 -29.39 3.72 11.81
C VAL A 424 -28.75 5.10 11.71
N GLY A 425 -27.64 5.16 10.98
CA GLY A 425 -26.92 6.40 10.69
C GLY A 425 -26.54 6.46 9.21
N TYR A 426 -26.54 7.66 8.66
CA TYR A 426 -26.02 7.94 7.34
C TYR A 426 -24.98 9.03 7.43
N ASN A 427 -23.81 8.81 6.80
CA ASN A 427 -22.68 9.73 6.84
C ASN A 427 -22.38 10.24 5.42
N TRP A 428 -22.00 11.51 5.34
CA TRP A 428 -21.37 12.14 4.19
C TRP A 428 -19.94 12.44 4.57
N SER A 429 -19.00 12.02 3.75
CA SER A 429 -17.57 12.17 4.02
C SER A 429 -16.85 12.85 2.86
N ASN A 430 -15.81 13.61 3.19
CA ASN A 430 -14.84 14.13 2.23
C ASN A 430 -13.47 13.55 2.58
N TYR A 431 -12.71 13.14 1.57
CA TYR A 431 -11.36 12.61 1.69
C TYR A 431 -10.40 13.52 0.94
N ASP A 432 -9.29 13.87 1.58
CA ASP A 432 -8.18 14.60 0.98
C ASP A 432 -6.91 13.76 1.12
N LEU A 433 -6.22 13.54 0.00
CA LEU A 433 -4.95 12.81 -0.08
C LEU A 433 -3.84 13.77 -0.48
N ASP A 434 -2.75 13.80 0.30
CA ASP A 434 -1.49 14.46 -0.02
C ASP A 434 -0.36 13.41 -0.03
N ARG A 435 -0.13 12.82 -1.22
CA ARG A 435 0.88 11.78 -1.40
C ARG A 435 2.22 12.37 -1.78
N LYS A 436 3.29 11.90 -1.11
CA LYS A 436 4.69 12.30 -1.38
C LYS A 436 5.43 11.15 -2.06
N VAL A 437 6.06 11.46 -3.18
CA VAL A 437 6.87 10.53 -3.94
C VAL A 437 8.33 10.96 -3.84
N GLN A 438 9.16 10.12 -3.24
CA GLN A 438 10.59 10.36 -3.20
C GLN A 438 11.21 9.91 -4.52
N LEU A 439 12.03 10.74 -5.14
CA LEU A 439 12.78 10.44 -6.35
C LEU A 439 14.24 10.90 -6.13
N GLY A 440 14.96 10.15 -5.30
CA GLY A 440 16.29 10.55 -4.85
C GLY A 440 16.26 11.80 -3.97
N ALA A 441 16.80 12.91 -4.48
CA ALA A 441 16.87 14.18 -3.72
C ALA A 441 15.58 15.01 -3.77
N VAL A 442 14.68 14.74 -4.72
CA VAL A 442 13.43 15.48 -4.88
C VAL A 442 12.27 14.73 -4.23
N THR A 443 11.41 15.47 -3.55
CA THR A 443 10.09 15.02 -3.14
C THR A 443 9.07 15.67 -4.07
N ARG A 444 8.27 14.84 -4.73
CA ARG A 444 7.14 15.25 -5.55
C ARG A 444 5.87 15.10 -4.73
N GLU A 445 4.97 16.08 -4.77
CA GLU A 445 3.72 16.04 -4.03
C GLU A 445 2.55 15.96 -5.02
N HIS A 446 1.65 15.02 -4.78
CA HIS A 446 0.39 14.86 -5.49
C HIS A 446 -0.75 15.00 -4.50
N SER A 447 -1.80 15.71 -4.91
CA SER A 447 -3.03 15.85 -4.13
C SER A 447 -4.23 15.35 -4.91
N ALA A 448 -5.17 14.76 -4.20
CA ALA A 448 -6.46 14.34 -4.73
C ALA A 448 -7.53 14.50 -3.66
N SER A 449 -8.79 14.65 -4.06
CA SER A 449 -9.92 14.63 -3.14
C SER A 449 -11.08 13.83 -3.73
N ALA A 450 -11.90 13.24 -2.85
CA ALA A 450 -13.10 12.52 -3.22
C ALA A 450 -14.18 12.69 -2.16
N ASP A 451 -15.43 12.59 -2.60
CA ASP A 451 -16.57 12.48 -1.71
C ASP A 451 -16.82 11.00 -1.39
N GLY A 452 -17.47 10.76 -0.25
CA GLY A 452 -17.90 9.42 0.12
C GLY A 452 -19.16 9.44 0.96
N THR A 453 -19.78 8.28 1.10
CA THR A 453 -20.97 8.09 1.94
C THR A 453 -20.84 6.80 2.72
N SER A 454 -21.49 6.72 3.90
CA SER A 454 -21.65 5.43 4.57
C SER A 454 -23.02 5.28 5.22
N LEU A 455 -23.55 4.05 5.15
CA LEU A 455 -24.76 3.63 5.86
C LEU A 455 -24.37 2.69 6.99
N VAL A 456 -24.80 3.02 8.22
CA VAL A 456 -24.56 2.21 9.41
C VAL A 456 -25.90 1.74 9.96
N VAL A 457 -26.01 0.43 10.22
CA VAL A 457 -27.14 -0.18 10.91
C VAL A 457 -26.61 -1.04 12.05
N ALA A 458 -27.09 -0.81 13.26
CA ALA A 458 -26.61 -1.58 14.40
C ALA A 458 -27.72 -2.00 15.35
N VAL A 459 -27.48 -3.12 16.02
CA VAL A 459 -28.25 -3.57 17.19
C VAL A 459 -27.30 -3.98 18.29
N GLU A 460 -27.56 -3.51 19.50
CA GLU A 460 -26.80 -3.88 20.70
C GLU A 460 -27.76 -4.18 21.84
N GLY A 461 -27.43 -5.13 22.71
CA GLY A 461 -28.23 -5.45 23.88
C GLY A 461 -27.46 -6.17 24.94
N GLY A 462 -28.01 -6.14 26.15
CA GLY A 462 -27.40 -6.78 27.32
C GLY A 462 -28.40 -7.20 28.37
N TYR A 463 -27.89 -8.00 29.29
CA TYR A 463 -28.62 -8.44 30.48
C TYR A 463 -27.77 -8.26 31.74
N ALA A 464 -28.32 -7.69 32.81
CA ALA A 464 -27.62 -7.43 34.06
C ALA A 464 -28.14 -8.32 35.20
N PHE A 465 -27.24 -9.10 35.78
CA PHE A 465 -27.41 -9.72 37.09
C PHE A 465 -27.08 -8.71 38.19
N GLU A 466 -27.84 -8.68 39.27
CA GLU A 466 -27.65 -7.74 40.38
C GLU A 466 -27.25 -8.48 41.67
N HIS A 467 -26.12 -8.08 42.24
CA HIS A 467 -25.62 -8.61 43.52
C HIS A 467 -25.16 -7.43 44.39
N GLY A 468 -26.11 -6.88 45.19
CA GLY A 468 -25.87 -5.68 46.00
C GLY A 468 -25.58 -4.47 45.11
N THR A 469 -24.40 -3.86 45.25
CA THR A 469 -23.97 -2.72 44.44
C THR A 469 -23.33 -3.12 43.10
N LEU A 470 -23.18 -4.42 42.84
CA LEU A 470 -22.57 -4.94 41.62
C LEU A 470 -23.67 -5.31 40.63
N ARG A 471 -23.61 -4.74 39.43
CA ARG A 471 -24.36 -5.15 38.24
C ARG A 471 -23.38 -5.72 37.21
N HIS A 472 -23.65 -6.89 36.67
CA HIS A 472 -22.78 -7.49 35.67
C HIS A 472 -23.57 -8.41 34.74
N GLY A 473 -23.08 -8.66 33.52
CA GLY A 473 -23.72 -9.61 32.63
C GLY A 473 -23.26 -9.53 31.20
N PRO A 474 -23.84 -10.41 30.36
CA PRO A 474 -23.49 -10.48 28.95
C PRO A 474 -23.99 -9.25 28.17
N VAL A 475 -23.21 -8.87 27.18
CA VAL A 475 -23.57 -7.90 26.15
C VAL A 475 -23.25 -8.49 24.77
N ALA A 476 -24.03 -8.13 23.75
CA ALA A 476 -23.79 -8.52 22.37
C ALA A 476 -24.21 -7.39 21.43
N SER A 477 -23.48 -7.23 20.34
CA SER A 477 -23.82 -6.28 19.29
C SER A 477 -23.60 -6.90 17.90
N LEU A 478 -24.27 -6.29 16.92
CA LEU A 478 -24.05 -6.53 15.49
C LEU A 478 -24.14 -5.18 14.79
N VAL A 479 -23.07 -4.82 14.09
CA VAL A 479 -22.93 -3.54 13.38
C VAL A 479 -22.63 -3.85 11.93
N SER A 480 -23.49 -3.38 11.03
CA SER A 480 -23.24 -3.42 9.58
C SER A 480 -22.94 -2.01 9.12
N GLN A 481 -21.88 -1.88 8.33
CA GLN A 481 -21.47 -0.63 7.68
C GLN A 481 -21.28 -0.91 6.19
N ARG A 482 -21.73 0.02 5.36
CA ARG A 482 -21.42 0.08 3.94
C ARG A 482 -20.83 1.45 3.64
N ILE A 483 -19.61 1.47 3.15
CA ILE A 483 -18.81 2.66 2.89
C ILE A 483 -18.50 2.71 1.40
N ASP A 484 -18.91 3.79 0.75
CA ASP A 484 -18.67 4.05 -0.67
C ASP A 484 -17.81 5.33 -0.77
N ILE A 485 -16.67 5.26 -1.48
CA ILE A 485 -15.76 6.39 -1.73
C ILE A 485 -15.61 6.54 -3.23
N ASP A 486 -15.84 7.74 -3.76
CA ASP A 486 -15.74 8.06 -5.18
C ASP A 486 -14.28 7.92 -5.70
N GLU A 487 -14.11 7.86 -7.03
CA GLU A 487 -12.79 7.82 -7.67
C GLU A 487 -11.95 9.03 -7.23
N LEU A 488 -10.68 8.78 -6.82
CA LEU A 488 -9.68 9.82 -6.58
C LEU A 488 -8.75 9.92 -7.79
N ALA A 489 -8.52 11.13 -8.30
CA ALA A 489 -7.54 11.39 -9.34
C ALA A 489 -6.57 12.48 -8.89
N GLU A 490 -5.29 12.15 -8.89
CA GLU A 490 -4.23 13.09 -8.51
C GLU A 490 -4.07 14.20 -9.54
N ASN A 491 -3.59 15.34 -9.07
CA ASN A 491 -3.22 16.47 -9.91
C ASN A 491 -2.06 16.10 -10.87
N ASP A 492 -1.80 16.96 -11.85
CA ASP A 492 -0.71 16.83 -12.83
C ASP A 492 -0.67 15.47 -13.58
N PRO A 493 -1.74 15.10 -14.30
CA PRO A 493 -1.90 13.76 -14.90
C PRO A 493 -0.86 13.41 -15.98
N THR A 494 -0.01 14.35 -16.37
CA THR A 494 1.07 14.12 -17.33
C THR A 494 2.38 13.65 -16.70
N LEU A 495 2.51 13.78 -15.38
CA LEU A 495 3.68 13.31 -14.65
C LEU A 495 3.67 11.78 -14.52
N SER A 496 4.84 11.17 -14.68
CA SER A 496 5.02 9.71 -14.59
C SER A 496 4.49 9.11 -13.28
N THR A 497 4.52 9.88 -12.20
CA THR A 497 4.13 9.47 -10.85
C THR A 497 2.66 9.69 -10.52
N SER A 498 1.91 10.41 -11.38
CA SER A 498 0.51 10.75 -11.10
C SER A 498 -0.42 9.55 -11.29
N MET A 499 -1.30 9.32 -10.34
CA MET A 499 -2.17 8.14 -10.28
C MET A 499 -3.64 8.54 -10.16
N ALA A 500 -4.51 7.62 -10.50
CA ALA A 500 -5.91 7.65 -10.14
C ALA A 500 -6.32 6.32 -9.53
N PHE A 501 -7.20 6.39 -8.54
CA PHE A 501 -7.67 5.26 -7.75
C PHE A 501 -9.18 5.12 -8.00
N PRO A 502 -9.67 3.94 -8.39
CA PRO A 502 -11.08 3.76 -8.69
C PRO A 502 -11.95 3.94 -7.45
N GLU A 503 -13.25 4.04 -7.64
CA GLU A 503 -14.25 3.97 -6.58
C GLU A 503 -13.99 2.76 -5.68
N GLN A 504 -14.10 2.97 -4.36
CA GLN A 504 -13.93 1.94 -3.35
C GLN A 504 -15.28 1.68 -2.68
N ASN A 505 -15.63 0.42 -2.59
CA ASN A 505 -16.82 -0.06 -1.88
C ASN A 505 -16.34 -1.01 -0.79
N HIS A 506 -16.65 -0.71 0.46
CA HIS A 506 -16.25 -1.51 1.62
C HIS A 506 -17.49 -1.84 2.45
N ASP A 507 -17.77 -3.13 2.55
CA ASP A 507 -18.84 -3.68 3.39
C ASP A 507 -18.22 -4.30 4.65
N SER A 508 -18.78 -4.00 5.82
CA SER A 508 -18.36 -4.54 7.12
C SER A 508 -19.56 -5.04 7.91
N LEU A 509 -19.41 -6.18 8.58
CA LEU A 509 -20.40 -6.75 9.48
C LEU A 509 -19.71 -7.27 10.76
N VAL A 510 -19.53 -6.39 11.73
CA VAL A 510 -18.87 -6.73 13.00
C VAL A 510 -19.87 -7.26 14.01
N GLY A 511 -19.64 -8.47 14.51
CA GLY A 511 -20.36 -9.05 15.65
C GLY A 511 -19.50 -9.00 16.90
N SER A 512 -20.10 -8.62 18.04
CA SER A 512 -19.41 -8.55 19.33
C SER A 512 -20.15 -9.36 20.39
N LEU A 513 -19.39 -10.08 21.22
CA LEU A 513 -19.90 -10.79 22.38
C LEU A 513 -19.01 -10.51 23.60
N GLY A 514 -19.58 -9.95 24.64
CA GLY A 514 -18.80 -9.48 25.78
C GLY A 514 -19.47 -9.69 27.15
N TRP A 515 -18.75 -9.22 28.14
CA TRP A 515 -19.22 -9.18 29.53
C TRP A 515 -18.93 -7.82 30.12
N GLN A 516 -19.96 -7.21 30.73
CA GLN A 516 -19.82 -5.92 31.39
C GLN A 516 -20.01 -6.03 32.89
N VAL A 517 -19.41 -5.09 33.61
CA VAL A 517 -19.50 -4.92 35.06
C VAL A 517 -19.69 -3.44 35.37
N GLU A 518 -20.68 -3.10 36.19
CA GLU A 518 -20.89 -1.76 36.72
C GLU A 518 -20.97 -1.85 38.26
N ILE A 519 -20.36 -0.92 38.95
CA ILE A 519 -20.38 -0.85 40.42
C ILE A 519 -21.10 0.44 40.86
N GLU A 520 -22.17 0.32 41.63
CA GLU A 520 -22.85 1.46 42.25
C GLU A 520 -22.03 1.92 43.47
N ALA A 521 -20.94 2.67 43.24
CA ALA A 521 -20.05 3.15 44.29
C ALA A 521 -20.71 4.25 45.15
N SER A 522 -21.60 5.04 44.54
CA SER A 522 -22.49 5.99 45.18
C SER A 522 -23.68 6.31 44.25
N GLU A 523 -24.71 7.00 44.76
CA GLU A 523 -25.82 7.48 43.92
C GLU A 523 -25.37 8.37 42.75
N ALA A 524 -24.23 9.07 42.90
CA ALA A 524 -23.72 10.00 41.93
C ALA A 524 -22.52 9.46 41.12
N PHE A 525 -22.02 8.23 41.40
CA PHE A 525 -20.82 7.71 40.72
C PHE A 525 -20.87 6.19 40.52
N ARG A 526 -20.81 5.76 39.26
CA ARG A 526 -20.91 4.36 38.84
C ARG A 526 -19.81 4.03 37.84
N PRO A 527 -18.65 3.53 38.29
CA PRO A 527 -17.62 3.02 37.38
C PRO A 527 -18.07 1.71 36.70
N TYR A 528 -17.68 1.52 35.47
CA TYR A 528 -17.98 0.32 34.68
C TYR A 528 -16.80 -0.13 33.84
N ALA A 529 -16.81 -1.40 33.46
CA ALA A 529 -15.87 -2.00 32.51
C ALA A 529 -16.61 -3.00 31.64
N ARG A 530 -16.19 -3.12 30.39
CA ARG A 530 -16.64 -4.13 29.41
C ARG A 530 -15.41 -4.75 28.74
N VAL A 531 -15.45 -6.06 28.55
CA VAL A 531 -14.50 -6.80 27.69
C VAL A 531 -15.32 -7.58 26.71
N SER A 532 -15.00 -7.48 25.43
CA SER A 532 -15.69 -8.18 24.36
C SER A 532 -14.70 -8.87 23.42
N TRP A 533 -15.18 -9.89 22.73
CA TRP A 533 -14.57 -10.47 21.54
C TRP A 533 -15.37 -10.01 20.34
N GLU A 534 -14.68 -9.58 19.31
CA GLU A 534 -15.26 -9.05 18.07
C GLU A 534 -14.81 -9.90 16.90
N HIS A 535 -15.70 -10.05 15.93
CA HIS A 535 -15.46 -10.81 14.70
C HIS A 535 -16.06 -10.07 13.51
N GLU A 536 -15.24 -9.82 12.49
CA GLU A 536 -15.67 -9.35 11.19
C GLU A 536 -16.15 -10.53 10.35
N PHE A 537 -17.36 -10.45 9.80
CA PHE A 537 -17.97 -11.51 8.99
C PHE A 537 -17.82 -11.29 7.48
N GLU A 538 -17.47 -10.07 7.06
CA GLU A 538 -17.17 -9.77 5.67
C GLU A 538 -15.67 -10.00 5.45
N ASP A 539 -15.34 -10.92 4.54
CA ASP A 539 -13.97 -11.32 4.24
C ASP A 539 -13.59 -10.71 2.89
N GLU A 540 -12.89 -9.60 2.89
CA GLU A 540 -12.38 -8.99 1.69
C GLU A 540 -10.97 -9.54 1.40
N GLU A 541 -10.85 -10.50 0.47
CA GLU A 541 -9.54 -10.82 -0.11
C GLU A 541 -9.00 -9.59 -0.85
N GLY A 542 -8.12 -8.83 -0.15
CA GLY A 542 -7.78 -7.49 -0.55
C GLY A 542 -6.84 -7.42 -1.75
N GLU A 543 -7.33 -6.87 -2.86
CA GLU A 543 -6.47 -6.20 -3.85
C GLU A 543 -6.74 -4.69 -3.79
N ALA A 544 -5.67 -3.88 -3.79
CA ALA A 544 -5.77 -2.43 -3.92
C ALA A 544 -5.52 -2.03 -5.39
N PHE A 545 -6.34 -1.14 -5.92
CA PHE A 545 -6.37 -0.82 -7.35
C PHE A 545 -5.91 0.61 -7.63
N ALA A 546 -5.23 0.78 -8.75
CA ALA A 546 -4.90 2.10 -9.29
C ALA A 546 -4.67 2.06 -10.81
N ARG A 547 -4.49 3.24 -11.41
CA ARG A 547 -3.98 3.41 -12.78
C ARG A 547 -3.00 4.56 -12.86
N LEU A 548 -1.98 4.45 -13.69
CA LEU A 548 -1.11 5.58 -14.03
C LEU A 548 -1.84 6.52 -14.99
N GLN A 549 -1.88 7.83 -14.66
CA GLN A 549 -2.54 8.82 -15.51
C GLN A 549 -1.72 9.16 -16.75
N SER A 550 -0.38 9.11 -16.64
CA SER A 550 0.55 9.37 -17.75
C SER A 550 0.57 8.27 -18.82
N LEU A 551 0.01 7.09 -18.54
CA LEU A 551 -0.01 5.94 -19.46
C LEU A 551 -1.45 5.44 -19.68
N PRO A 552 -2.29 6.22 -20.40
CA PRO A 552 -3.72 5.91 -20.56
C PRO A 552 -4.00 4.65 -21.38
N SER A 553 -3.00 4.11 -22.10
CA SER A 553 -3.10 2.83 -22.81
C SER A 553 -2.99 1.61 -21.91
N ALA A 554 -2.47 1.77 -20.68
CA ALA A 554 -2.44 0.70 -19.69
C ALA A 554 -3.80 0.53 -19.00
N ALA A 555 -4.17 -0.72 -18.75
CA ALA A 555 -5.35 -1.03 -17.93
C ALA A 555 -5.09 -0.68 -16.45
N PRO A 556 -6.16 -0.47 -15.63
CA PRO A 556 -6.02 -0.43 -14.19
C PRO A 556 -5.32 -1.70 -13.68
N PHE A 557 -4.49 -1.53 -12.65
CA PHE A 557 -3.72 -2.62 -12.05
C PHE A 557 -4.10 -2.83 -10.59
N ALA A 558 -3.67 -3.96 -10.05
CA ALA A 558 -3.83 -4.31 -8.65
C ALA A 558 -2.49 -4.63 -8.01
N VAL A 559 -2.39 -4.33 -6.72
CA VAL A 559 -1.34 -4.79 -5.80
C VAL A 559 -1.98 -5.56 -4.64
N PRO A 560 -1.22 -6.30 -3.80
CA PRO A 560 -1.77 -6.87 -2.58
C PRO A 560 -2.49 -5.79 -1.76
N GLY A 561 -3.67 -6.09 -1.26
CA GLY A 561 -4.43 -5.21 -0.37
C GLY A 561 -3.88 -5.22 1.06
N LEU A 562 -4.72 -4.80 1.98
CA LEU A 562 -4.40 -4.79 3.40
C LEU A 562 -4.81 -6.11 4.05
N GLU A 563 -4.03 -6.57 5.02
CA GLU A 563 -4.30 -7.73 5.86
C GLU A 563 -4.64 -7.22 7.28
N ILE A 564 -5.93 -7.08 7.58
CA ILE A 564 -6.39 -6.62 8.90
C ILE A 564 -7.12 -7.78 9.57
N ASP A 565 -6.69 -8.13 10.79
CA ASP A 565 -7.30 -9.24 11.55
C ASP A 565 -8.77 -8.92 11.87
N GLY A 566 -9.65 -9.80 11.41
CA GLY A 566 -11.08 -9.75 11.67
C GLY A 566 -11.46 -10.17 13.10
N ASP A 567 -10.58 -10.88 13.81
CA ASP A 567 -10.81 -11.41 15.17
C ASP A 567 -9.98 -10.65 16.19
N HIS A 568 -10.63 -9.96 17.13
CA HIS A 568 -9.90 -9.23 18.16
C HIS A 568 -10.69 -9.09 19.47
N GLY A 569 -9.99 -8.68 20.52
CA GLY A 569 -10.60 -8.26 21.77
C GLY A 569 -10.82 -6.75 21.83
N SER A 570 -11.84 -6.31 22.54
CA SER A 570 -12.03 -4.91 22.91
C SER A 570 -12.20 -4.73 24.42
N VAL A 571 -11.78 -3.58 24.92
CA VAL A 571 -11.94 -3.18 26.32
C VAL A 571 -12.50 -1.77 26.37
N LEU A 572 -13.50 -1.58 27.24
CA LEU A 572 -14.08 -0.29 27.57
C LEU A 572 -14.00 -0.09 29.08
N LEU A 573 -13.41 1.00 29.54
CA LEU A 573 -13.33 1.42 30.92
C LEU A 573 -13.94 2.81 31.07
N GLY A 574 -14.95 2.96 31.94
CA GLY A 574 -15.61 4.25 32.07
C GLY A 574 -16.27 4.47 33.43
N ALA A 575 -16.86 5.62 33.58
CA ALA A 575 -17.67 5.96 34.77
C ALA A 575 -18.80 6.92 34.38
N ARG A 576 -19.97 6.64 34.92
CA ARG A 576 -21.13 7.53 34.90
C ARG A 576 -21.20 8.33 36.17
N ALA A 577 -21.42 9.65 36.06
CA ALA A 577 -21.46 10.56 37.22
C ALA A 577 -22.56 11.61 37.08
N GLY A 578 -23.17 11.96 38.19
CA GLY A 578 -24.05 13.14 38.31
C GLY A 578 -23.25 14.36 38.75
N LEU A 579 -23.10 15.38 37.88
CA LEU A 579 -22.31 16.58 38.15
C LEU A 579 -23.14 17.85 37.85
N PHE A 580 -23.37 18.70 38.83
CA PHE A 580 -24.06 19.99 38.69
C PHE A 580 -25.43 19.92 37.98
N GLY A 581 -26.18 18.81 38.19
CA GLY A 581 -27.46 18.57 37.53
C GLY A 581 -27.36 18.13 36.06
N LEU A 582 -26.16 17.74 35.61
CA LEU A 582 -25.89 17.07 34.36
C LEU A 582 -25.54 15.60 34.64
N GLU A 583 -25.84 14.77 33.70
CA GLU A 583 -25.35 13.39 33.59
C GLU A 583 -24.04 13.41 32.81
N ALA A 584 -22.99 12.84 33.36
CA ALA A 584 -21.70 12.70 32.67
C ALA A 584 -21.38 11.21 32.50
N ASP A 585 -20.84 10.84 31.35
CA ASP A 585 -20.26 9.52 31.05
C ASP A 585 -18.92 9.73 30.40
N PHE A 586 -17.85 9.20 30.97
CA PHE A 586 -16.50 9.37 30.45
C PHE A 586 -15.69 8.09 30.57
N GLY A 587 -14.75 7.90 29.65
CA GLY A 587 -13.92 6.70 29.65
C GLY A 587 -12.97 6.61 28.48
N ILE A 588 -12.42 5.41 28.35
CA ILE A 588 -11.55 5.01 27.24
C ILE A 588 -12.01 3.66 26.72
N SER A 589 -11.91 3.44 25.39
CA SER A 589 -12.08 2.14 24.75
C SER A 589 -10.97 1.89 23.75
N GLY A 590 -10.67 0.61 23.51
CA GLY A 590 -9.66 0.24 22.52
C GLY A 590 -9.64 -1.25 22.24
N ALA A 591 -9.07 -1.62 21.08
CA ALA A 591 -8.83 -3.00 20.70
C ALA A 591 -7.58 -3.55 21.39
N PHE A 592 -7.51 -4.87 21.50
CA PHE A 592 -6.31 -5.60 21.89
C PHE A 592 -6.29 -6.95 21.17
N ALA A 593 -5.09 -7.50 20.96
CA ALA A 593 -4.87 -8.73 20.19
C ALA A 593 -5.49 -8.66 18.78
N ARG A 594 -5.34 -7.54 18.10
CA ARG A 594 -5.67 -7.30 16.71
C ARG A 594 -4.37 -7.09 15.95
N GLU A 595 -4.02 -7.99 15.03
CA GLU A 595 -2.84 -7.83 14.19
C GLU A 595 -3.10 -6.74 13.14
N GLY A 596 -2.08 -5.96 12.80
CA GLY A 596 -2.11 -4.92 11.78
C GLY A 596 -2.76 -3.60 12.17
N THR A 597 -3.45 -3.52 13.32
CA THR A 597 -4.17 -2.31 13.70
C THR A 597 -4.27 -2.12 15.21
N ASP A 598 -3.96 -0.90 15.68
CA ASP A 598 -4.25 -0.41 17.02
C ASP A 598 -5.27 0.72 16.96
N ASN A 599 -6.27 0.68 17.84
CA ASN A 599 -7.18 1.79 18.04
C ASN A 599 -7.41 2.09 19.51
N LEU A 600 -7.55 3.37 19.85
CA LEU A 600 -7.85 3.85 21.19
C LEU A 600 -8.75 5.08 21.10
N SER A 601 -9.86 5.08 21.82
CA SER A 601 -10.76 6.22 21.94
C SER A 601 -10.84 6.72 23.38
N ALA A 602 -10.87 8.03 23.56
CA ALA A 602 -11.20 8.66 24.83
C ALA A 602 -12.44 9.54 24.66
N PHE A 603 -13.40 9.46 25.55
CA PHE A 603 -14.68 10.13 25.39
C PHE A 603 -15.20 10.83 26.65
N LEU A 604 -16.03 11.83 26.43
CA LEU A 604 -16.84 12.52 27.43
C LEU A 604 -18.23 12.83 26.86
N SER A 605 -19.25 12.26 27.46
CA SER A 605 -20.65 12.52 27.15
C SER A 605 -21.32 13.31 28.29
N LEU A 606 -22.08 14.32 27.94
CA LEU A 606 -22.88 15.11 28.91
C LEU A 606 -24.35 15.09 28.48
N GLY A 607 -25.24 14.83 29.41
CA GLY A 607 -26.68 14.81 29.17
C GLY A 607 -27.48 15.61 30.21
N LYS A 608 -28.67 16.07 29.81
CA LYS A 608 -29.62 16.75 30.69
C LYS A 608 -31.05 16.39 30.30
N ALA A 609 -31.77 15.88 31.28
CA ALA A 609 -33.23 15.69 31.20
C ALA A 609 -33.99 16.99 31.52
N PHE A 610 -35.14 17.18 30.90
CA PHE A 610 -36.00 18.37 31.02
C PHE A 610 -37.42 17.98 31.41
#